data_4754dcb1f1656e2f6aa1b38d4623beaf
#
_entry.id   4754dcb1f1656e2f6aa1b38d4623beaf
#
_cell.length_a   1.000
_cell.length_b   1.000
_cell.length_c   1.000
_cell.angle_alpha   90.00
_cell.angle_beta   90.00
_cell.angle_gamma   90.00
#
_symmetry.space_group_name_H-M   'P 1'
#
loop_
_entity.id
_entity.type
_entity.pdbx_description
1 polymer ?
#
loop_
_entity_poly.entity_id
_entity_poly.type
_entity_poly.pdbx_seq_one_letter_code
_entity_poly.pdbx_strand_id
1 'polypeptide(L)'
;MRLFLLLALLVSPLSRALTESNAYPTGLDLIKRCHALEQVTREDETPDAETLEDYGYCLGFVVGYVSGFAARDAVGAEGMFCAPPDTTIGDFVRAIQVWLVEHPHGLEQMGAYVALQYLQAKYPCVQR
;
A
#
# COMPACT_ATOMS: atom_id res chain seq x y z
N MET A 1 10.51 52.06 -18.44
CA MET A 1 9.77 50.94 -19.01
C MET A 1 10.70 49.79 -19.41
N ARG A 2 11.75 49.49 -18.61
CA ARG A 2 12.74 48.41 -18.90
C ARG A 2 12.99 47.50 -17.67
N LEU A 3 12.34 47.74 -16.52
CA LEU A 3 12.57 47.02 -15.26
C LEU A 3 11.54 45.90 -14.98
N PHE A 4 10.45 45.83 -15.72
CA PHE A 4 9.39 44.82 -15.53
C PHE A 4 9.59 43.52 -16.29
N LEU A 5 10.55 43.42 -17.22
CA LEU A 5 10.79 42.26 -18.07
C LEU A 5 11.73 41.20 -17.44
N LEU A 6 12.41 41.51 -16.35
CA LEU A 6 13.35 40.58 -15.69
C LEU A 6 12.75 39.75 -14.55
N LEU A 7 11.52 40.06 -14.11
CA LEU A 7 10.88 39.33 -12.99
C LEU A 7 10.07 38.10 -13.46
N ALA A 8 9.84 37.96 -14.76
CA ALA A 8 9.00 36.87 -15.30
C ALA A 8 9.74 35.54 -15.53
N LEU A 9 11.07 35.51 -15.37
CA LEU A 9 11.89 34.32 -15.68
C LEU A 9 12.24 33.46 -14.45
N LEU A 10 11.83 33.83 -13.25
CA LEU A 10 12.20 33.12 -12.00
C LEU A 10 11.09 32.22 -11.42
N VAL A 11 9.92 32.12 -12.08
CA VAL A 11 8.77 31.38 -11.52
C VAL A 11 8.59 29.98 -12.14
N SER A 12 9.42 29.54 -13.06
CA SER A 12 9.10 28.40 -13.91
C SER A 12 9.65 27.00 -13.59
N PRO A 13 10.54 26.72 -12.62
CA PRO A 13 10.89 25.31 -12.38
C PRO A 13 10.17 24.63 -11.21
N LEU A 14 9.45 25.36 -10.37
CA LEU A 14 8.87 24.77 -9.16
C LEU A 14 7.55 24.02 -9.39
N SER A 15 6.87 24.28 -10.50
CA SER A 15 5.56 23.67 -10.78
C SER A 15 5.64 22.28 -11.39
N ARG A 16 6.81 21.81 -11.82
CA ARG A 16 6.97 20.48 -12.44
C ARG A 16 7.31 19.36 -11.43
N ALA A 17 7.75 19.70 -10.24
CA ALA A 17 8.15 18.71 -9.23
C ALA A 17 6.97 18.08 -8.45
N LEU A 18 5.74 18.60 -8.61
CA LEU A 18 4.57 18.12 -7.85
C LEU A 18 3.64 17.21 -8.65
N THR A 19 3.97 16.87 -9.91
CA THR A 19 3.07 16.12 -10.81
C THR A 19 3.43 14.65 -10.99
N GLU A 20 4.42 14.12 -10.31
CA GLU A 20 4.91 12.75 -10.53
C GLU A 20 4.91 11.83 -9.30
N SER A 21 4.20 12.14 -8.24
CA SER A 21 3.88 11.12 -7.26
C SER A 21 2.49 10.59 -7.57
N ASN A 22 2.39 9.39 -8.09
CA ASN A 22 1.15 8.63 -7.99
C ASN A 22 0.74 8.66 -6.53
N ALA A 23 -0.31 9.37 -6.20
CA ALA A 23 -0.73 9.62 -4.81
C ALA A 23 -1.06 8.32 -4.05
N TYR A 24 -1.12 7.21 -4.76
CA TYR A 24 -1.48 5.90 -4.22
C TYR A 24 -0.54 4.82 -4.73
N PRO A 25 -0.04 3.92 -3.86
CA PRO A 25 0.78 2.79 -4.27
C PRO A 25 0.00 1.85 -5.18
N THR A 26 0.70 1.28 -6.16
CA THR A 26 0.18 0.24 -7.04
C THR A 26 0.37 -1.16 -6.43
N GLY A 27 -0.23 -2.17 -7.03
CA GLY A 27 0.04 -3.57 -6.67
C GLY A 27 1.52 -3.94 -6.80
N LEU A 28 2.21 -3.40 -7.83
CA LEU A 28 3.64 -3.61 -8.02
C LEU A 28 4.46 -2.98 -6.88
N ASP A 29 4.10 -1.78 -6.42
CA ASP A 29 4.76 -1.12 -5.28
C ASP A 29 4.58 -1.96 -4.01
N LEU A 30 3.40 -2.53 -3.79
CA LEU A 30 3.15 -3.41 -2.65
C LEU A 30 4.01 -4.67 -2.69
N ILE A 31 4.13 -5.36 -3.86
CA ILE A 31 4.99 -6.54 -3.96
C ILE A 31 6.44 -6.17 -3.64
N LYS A 32 6.97 -5.13 -4.26
CA LYS A 32 8.37 -4.72 -4.08
C LYS A 32 8.68 -4.37 -2.64
N ARG A 33 7.88 -3.50 -2.02
CA ARG A 33 8.14 -3.02 -0.66
C ARG A 33 7.81 -4.07 0.41
N CYS A 34 6.75 -4.85 0.21
CA CYS A 34 6.37 -5.89 1.17
C CYS A 34 7.29 -7.12 1.15
N HIS A 35 8.15 -7.27 0.16
CA HIS A 35 9.21 -8.29 0.19
C HIS A 35 10.17 -8.08 1.39
N ALA A 36 10.36 -6.84 1.83
CA ALA A 36 11.16 -6.51 3.01
C ALA A 36 10.65 -7.17 4.31
N LEU A 37 9.36 -7.51 4.40
CA LEU A 37 8.82 -8.21 5.57
C LEU A 37 9.51 -9.56 5.79
N GLU A 38 9.79 -10.30 4.72
CA GLU A 38 10.49 -11.58 4.80
C GLU A 38 11.97 -11.42 5.13
N GLN A 39 12.59 -10.34 4.63
CA GLN A 39 14.01 -10.06 4.86
C GLN A 39 14.27 -9.66 6.32
N VAL A 40 13.43 -8.79 6.90
CA VAL A 40 13.57 -8.33 8.29
C VAL A 40 13.31 -9.44 9.30
N THR A 41 12.51 -10.45 8.95
CA THR A 41 12.22 -11.59 9.84
C THR A 41 13.28 -12.69 9.83
N ARG A 42 14.30 -12.59 8.97
CA ARG A 42 15.46 -13.52 8.99
C ARG A 42 16.42 -13.13 10.11
N GLU A 43 16.77 -14.09 10.97
CA GLU A 43 17.62 -13.86 12.14
C GLU A 43 19.11 -13.70 11.80
N ASP A 44 19.52 -14.06 10.59
CA ASP A 44 20.92 -14.17 10.16
C ASP A 44 21.44 -12.95 9.39
N GLU A 45 20.59 -11.99 9.05
CA GLU A 45 20.97 -10.79 8.31
C GLU A 45 20.53 -9.50 9.04
N THR A 46 21.44 -8.52 9.09
CA THR A 46 21.06 -7.17 9.53
C THR A 46 20.54 -6.40 8.33
N PRO A 47 19.26 -6.00 8.33
CA PRO A 47 18.69 -5.29 7.20
C PRO A 47 19.31 -3.90 7.03
N ASP A 48 19.50 -3.48 5.79
CA ASP A 48 19.96 -2.14 5.48
C ASP A 48 18.84 -1.09 5.62
N ALA A 49 19.19 0.19 5.44
CA ALA A 49 18.24 1.30 5.62
C ALA A 49 17.09 1.27 4.61
N GLU A 50 17.33 0.85 3.37
CA GLU A 50 16.30 0.73 2.33
C GLU A 50 15.31 -0.38 2.68
N THR A 51 15.82 -1.54 3.09
CA THR A 51 14.99 -2.67 3.55
C THR A 51 14.11 -2.27 4.76
N LEU A 52 14.67 -1.51 5.71
CA LEU A 52 13.89 -1.02 6.87
C LEU A 52 12.82 0.00 6.47
N GLU A 53 13.10 0.88 5.50
CA GLU A 53 12.11 1.81 4.96
C GLU A 53 10.95 1.06 4.28
N ASP A 54 11.25 0.11 3.43
CA ASP A 54 10.26 -0.70 2.73
C ASP A 54 9.44 -1.57 3.69
N TYR A 55 10.08 -2.13 4.72
CA TYR A 55 9.39 -2.83 5.80
C TYR A 55 8.41 -1.92 6.53
N GLY A 56 8.84 -0.73 6.95
CA GLY A 56 7.99 0.25 7.62
C GLY A 56 6.82 0.70 6.76
N TYR A 57 7.07 0.91 5.47
CA TYR A 57 6.03 1.24 4.50
C TYR A 57 4.98 0.13 4.37
N CYS A 58 5.42 -1.12 4.15
CA CYS A 58 4.54 -2.27 4.04
C CYS A 58 3.69 -2.47 5.29
N LEU A 59 4.34 -2.44 6.46
CA LEU A 59 3.67 -2.57 7.75
C LEU A 59 2.63 -1.46 7.95
N GLY A 60 3.01 -0.22 7.70
CA GLY A 60 2.11 0.94 7.83
C GLY A 60 0.91 0.85 6.87
N PHE A 61 1.14 0.43 5.63
CA PHE A 61 0.07 0.22 4.66
C PHE A 61 -0.92 -0.84 5.15
N VAL A 62 -0.46 -2.03 5.51
CA VAL A 62 -1.34 -3.14 5.91
C VAL A 62 -2.06 -2.85 7.22
N VAL A 63 -1.35 -2.35 8.23
CA VAL A 63 -1.97 -1.99 9.53
C VAL A 63 -3.00 -0.89 9.36
N GLY A 64 -2.66 0.17 8.62
CA GLY A 64 -3.59 1.28 8.36
C GLY A 64 -4.81 0.82 7.57
N TYR A 65 -4.61 -0.02 6.59
CA TYR A 65 -5.68 -0.57 5.75
C TYR A 65 -6.66 -1.43 6.57
N VAL A 66 -6.16 -2.42 7.30
CA VAL A 66 -6.98 -3.31 8.13
C VAL A 66 -7.67 -2.54 9.27
N SER A 67 -6.96 -1.61 9.92
CA SER A 67 -7.53 -0.76 10.96
C SER A 67 -8.64 0.15 10.45
N GLY A 68 -8.53 0.65 9.23
CA GLY A 68 -9.57 1.45 8.58
C GLY A 68 -10.87 0.66 8.40
N PHE A 69 -10.79 -0.60 8.00
CA PHE A 69 -11.96 -1.48 7.90
C PHE A 69 -12.53 -1.85 9.26
N ALA A 70 -11.67 -2.17 10.25
CA ALA A 70 -12.12 -2.46 11.61
C ALA A 70 -12.85 -1.26 12.24
N ALA A 71 -12.37 -0.05 12.03
CA ALA A 71 -13.04 1.17 12.50
C ALA A 71 -14.41 1.37 11.83
N ARG A 72 -14.51 1.07 10.53
CA ARG A 72 -15.77 1.11 9.80
C ARG A 72 -16.80 0.11 10.36
N ASP A 73 -16.37 -1.13 10.61
CA ASP A 73 -17.21 -2.17 11.18
C ASP A 73 -17.69 -1.79 12.58
N ALA A 74 -16.84 -1.14 13.39
CA ALA A 74 -17.18 -0.67 14.74
C ALA A 74 -18.31 0.39 14.77
N VAL A 75 -18.53 1.13 13.67
CA VAL A 75 -19.64 2.08 13.53
C VAL A 75 -20.87 1.48 12.83
N GLY A 76 -20.92 0.17 12.66
CA GLY A 76 -22.07 -0.56 12.14
C GLY A 76 -22.22 -0.54 10.61
N ALA A 77 -21.17 -0.18 9.88
CA ALA A 77 -21.16 -0.38 8.44
C ALA A 77 -20.98 -1.88 8.13
N GLU A 78 -21.63 -2.35 7.06
CA GLU A 78 -21.47 -3.75 6.65
C GLU A 78 -20.01 -4.07 6.34
N GLY A 79 -19.51 -5.20 6.90
CA GLY A 79 -18.16 -5.69 6.69
C GLY A 79 -17.92 -6.00 5.21
N MET A 80 -16.81 -5.52 4.69
CA MET A 80 -16.41 -5.81 3.31
C MET A 80 -15.69 -7.15 3.16
N PHE A 81 -15.08 -7.63 4.23
CA PHE A 81 -14.48 -8.95 4.36
C PHE A 81 -14.47 -9.35 5.84
N CYS A 82 -14.43 -10.64 6.12
CA CYS A 82 -14.51 -11.19 7.47
C CYS A 82 -13.31 -12.11 7.75
N ALA A 83 -12.13 -11.52 7.99
CA ALA A 83 -10.93 -12.26 8.34
C ALA A 83 -11.07 -12.90 9.74
N PRO A 84 -10.54 -14.13 9.96
CA PRO A 84 -10.45 -14.72 11.28
C PRO A 84 -9.67 -13.83 12.27
N PRO A 85 -10.01 -13.85 13.56
CA PRO A 85 -9.36 -12.98 14.57
C PRO A 85 -7.86 -13.24 14.76
N ASP A 86 -7.39 -14.44 14.39
CA ASP A 86 -6.00 -14.89 14.48
C ASP A 86 -5.18 -14.61 13.21
N THR A 87 -5.79 -13.95 12.22
CA THR A 87 -5.09 -13.59 10.99
C THR A 87 -4.01 -12.53 11.28
N THR A 88 -2.77 -12.85 10.95
CA THR A 88 -1.63 -11.96 11.17
C THR A 88 -1.39 -11.01 9.99
N ILE A 89 -0.62 -9.93 10.22
CA ILE A 89 -0.18 -9.02 9.16
C ILE A 89 0.63 -9.78 8.10
N GLY A 90 1.50 -10.72 8.53
CA GLY A 90 2.27 -11.56 7.62
C GLY A 90 1.39 -12.43 6.71
N ASP A 91 0.27 -12.92 7.23
CA ASP A 91 -0.70 -13.68 6.43
C ASP A 91 -1.35 -12.80 5.36
N PHE A 92 -1.73 -11.56 5.70
CA PHE A 92 -2.27 -10.60 4.73
C PHE A 92 -1.25 -10.28 3.62
N VAL A 93 0.00 -9.99 3.99
CA VAL A 93 1.05 -9.65 3.01
C VAL A 93 1.32 -10.81 2.08
N ARG A 94 1.58 -11.99 2.62
CA ARG A 94 1.87 -13.20 1.82
C ARG A 94 0.74 -13.50 0.86
N ALA A 95 -0.45 -13.36 1.33
CA ALA A 95 -1.63 -13.67 0.57
C ALA A 95 -1.89 -12.68 -0.58
N ILE A 96 -1.66 -11.38 -0.37
CA ILE A 96 -1.72 -10.37 -1.44
C ILE A 96 -0.63 -10.63 -2.48
N GLN A 97 0.58 -11.01 -2.06
CA GLN A 97 1.67 -11.35 -2.97
C GLN A 97 1.31 -12.55 -3.87
N VAL A 98 0.79 -13.64 -3.29
CA VAL A 98 0.34 -14.82 -4.06
C VAL A 98 -0.79 -14.42 -5.02
N TRP A 99 -1.76 -13.65 -4.56
CA TRP A 99 -2.86 -13.17 -5.42
C TRP A 99 -2.37 -12.38 -6.63
N LEU A 100 -1.41 -11.49 -6.44
CA LEU A 100 -0.86 -10.67 -7.52
C LEU A 100 -0.05 -11.47 -8.54
N VAL A 101 0.58 -12.57 -8.14
CA VAL A 101 1.23 -13.52 -9.06
C VAL A 101 0.19 -14.19 -9.95
N GLU A 102 -0.95 -14.56 -9.40
CA GLU A 102 -2.04 -15.20 -10.13
C GLU A 102 -2.88 -14.20 -10.97
N HIS A 103 -2.85 -12.91 -10.59
CA HIS A 103 -3.61 -11.83 -11.21
C HIS A 103 -2.71 -10.66 -11.64
N PRO A 104 -1.82 -10.84 -12.64
CA PRO A 104 -0.77 -9.89 -12.98
C PRO A 104 -1.28 -8.51 -13.43
N HIS A 105 -2.51 -8.39 -13.94
CA HIS A 105 -3.14 -7.10 -14.24
C HIS A 105 -3.37 -6.24 -12.99
N GLY A 106 -3.40 -6.84 -11.79
CA GLY A 106 -3.46 -6.11 -10.52
C GLY A 106 -2.20 -5.31 -10.20
N LEU A 107 -1.07 -5.62 -10.84
CA LEU A 107 0.20 -4.92 -10.60
C LEU A 107 0.13 -3.42 -10.93
N GLU A 108 -0.66 -3.05 -11.94
CA GLU A 108 -0.83 -1.66 -12.39
C GLU A 108 -2.00 -0.94 -11.69
N GLN A 109 -2.83 -1.69 -10.98
CA GLN A 109 -3.96 -1.13 -10.25
C GLN A 109 -3.54 -0.52 -8.92
N MET A 110 -4.39 0.36 -8.36
CA MET A 110 -4.19 0.89 -7.01
C MET A 110 -4.11 -0.24 -5.98
N GLY A 111 -3.03 -0.28 -5.20
CA GLY A 111 -2.75 -1.37 -4.27
C GLY A 111 -3.85 -1.62 -3.24
N ALA A 112 -4.49 -0.55 -2.75
CA ALA A 112 -5.63 -0.66 -1.82
C ALA A 112 -6.83 -1.38 -2.47
N TYR A 113 -7.09 -1.15 -3.76
CA TYR A 113 -8.15 -1.83 -4.48
C TYR A 113 -7.85 -3.31 -4.68
N VAL A 114 -6.62 -3.63 -5.07
CA VAL A 114 -6.16 -5.02 -5.21
C VAL A 114 -6.23 -5.77 -3.88
N ALA A 115 -5.80 -5.14 -2.79
CA ALA A 115 -5.89 -5.70 -1.44
C ALA A 115 -7.34 -6.01 -1.06
N LEU A 116 -8.29 -5.11 -1.40
CA LEU A 116 -9.70 -5.34 -1.15
C LEU A 116 -10.24 -6.54 -1.94
N GLN A 117 -9.96 -6.60 -3.24
CA GLN A 117 -10.40 -7.72 -4.09
C GLN A 117 -9.92 -9.06 -3.52
N TYR A 118 -8.64 -9.13 -3.14
CA TYR A 118 -8.09 -10.30 -2.50
C TYR A 118 -8.81 -10.64 -1.20
N LEU A 119 -8.96 -9.68 -0.28
CA LEU A 119 -9.55 -9.91 1.04
C LEU A 119 -11.01 -10.35 0.94
N GLN A 120 -11.78 -9.80 0.00
CA GLN A 120 -13.15 -10.22 -0.27
C GLN A 120 -13.23 -11.65 -0.83
N ALA A 121 -12.30 -12.03 -1.70
CA ALA A 121 -12.24 -13.37 -2.26
C ALA A 121 -11.80 -14.41 -1.22
N LYS A 122 -10.85 -14.05 -0.35
CA LYS A 122 -10.27 -14.95 0.66
C LYS A 122 -11.13 -15.09 1.92
N TYR A 123 -11.73 -13.98 2.35
CA TYR A 123 -12.48 -13.88 3.60
C TYR A 123 -13.89 -13.31 3.37
N PRO A 124 -14.73 -13.98 2.57
CA PRO A 124 -16.08 -13.51 2.33
C PRO A 124 -16.88 -13.50 3.65
N CYS A 125 -17.63 -12.42 3.89
CA CYS A 125 -18.58 -12.39 4.99
C CYS A 125 -19.79 -13.26 4.63
N VAL A 126 -20.10 -14.23 5.48
CA VAL A 126 -21.33 -15.01 5.34
C VAL A 126 -22.48 -14.10 5.79
N GLN A 127 -23.40 -13.80 4.88
CA GLN A 127 -24.64 -13.10 5.25
C GLN A 127 -25.39 -13.96 6.27
N ARG A 128 -25.60 -13.40 7.46
CA ARG A 128 -26.44 -14.02 8.50
C ARG A 128 -27.90 -13.68 8.28
#